data_55b5796a71ba8fda7f3e4ca6e17f497d
#
_entry.id   55b5796a71ba8fda7f3e4ca6e17f497d
#
_cell.length_a   1.000
_cell.length_b   1.000
_cell.length_c   1.000
_cell.angle_alpha   90.00
_cell.angle_beta   90.00
_cell.angle_gamma   90.00
#
_symmetry.space_group_name_H-M   'P 1'
#
loop_
_entity.id
_entity.type
_entity.pdbx_description
1 polymer ?
#
loop_
_entity_poly.entity_id
_entity_poly.type
_entity_poly.pdbx_seq_one_letter_code
_entity_poly.pdbx_strand_id
1 'polypeptide(L)'
;VITGAQKPIDLAITDARSNLLDSLRFASHDRAHGISIVFGGKVIAGTRAKKEFSKSYNAFSSINYPDIAVIHDDRIVFYIDDKEQSTKLLQFYHAMDDRIFLLKLIPSINPLVLENLADSYDGLILESFGVGGLPDYGNHDFAAMIEKWTSAGKLVTMSTQVTHEGSD
;
A
#
# COMPACT_ATOMS: atom_id res chain seq x y z
N VAL A 1 8.52 12.64 -0.71
CA VAL A 1 7.99 12.30 -2.04
C VAL A 1 8.69 11.06 -2.54
N ILE A 2 7.94 10.09 -3.07
CA ILE A 2 8.41 8.85 -3.66
C ILE A 2 8.07 8.87 -5.15
N THR A 3 9.00 8.45 -6.00
CA THR A 3 8.77 8.33 -7.44
C THR A 3 9.54 7.15 -8.01
N GLY A 4 9.35 6.92 -9.29
CA GLY A 4 10.03 5.88 -10.07
C GLY A 4 9.68 5.98 -11.54
N ALA A 5 9.95 4.93 -12.30
CA ALA A 5 9.65 4.89 -13.72
C ALA A 5 9.32 3.46 -14.19
N GLN A 6 8.57 3.37 -15.28
CA GLN A 6 8.34 2.10 -15.98
C GLN A 6 9.53 1.74 -16.90
N LYS A 7 10.26 2.75 -17.36
CA LYS A 7 11.42 2.56 -18.22
C LYS A 7 12.65 3.28 -17.66
N PRO A 8 13.85 2.69 -17.78
CA PRO A 8 15.10 3.31 -17.35
C PRO A 8 15.31 4.71 -17.96
N ILE A 9 15.95 5.59 -17.18
CA ILE A 9 16.11 7.02 -17.53
C ILE A 9 17.04 7.26 -18.73
N ASP A 10 17.93 6.32 -19.02
CA ASP A 10 18.89 6.33 -20.12
C ASP A 10 18.25 6.02 -21.48
N LEU A 11 17.05 5.46 -21.49
CA LEU A 11 16.34 5.21 -22.73
C LEU A 11 15.86 6.50 -23.40
N ALA A 12 15.83 6.52 -24.75
CA ALA A 12 15.34 7.66 -25.51
C ALA A 12 13.87 7.98 -25.21
N ILE A 13 13.06 6.93 -25.05
CA ILE A 13 11.64 7.04 -24.66
C ILE A 13 11.49 6.48 -23.26
N THR A 14 11.29 7.36 -22.27
CA THR A 14 11.16 7.02 -20.86
C THR A 14 10.20 7.98 -20.15
N ASP A 15 9.49 7.49 -19.15
CA ASP A 15 8.71 8.29 -18.20
C ASP A 15 9.53 8.81 -17.02
N ALA A 16 10.78 8.34 -16.86
CA ALA A 16 11.60 8.65 -15.70
C ALA A 16 11.90 10.14 -15.55
N ARG A 17 12.16 10.84 -16.67
CA ARG A 17 12.55 12.25 -16.64
C ARG A 17 11.40 13.15 -16.20
N SER A 18 10.20 12.91 -16.74
CA SER A 18 8.99 13.64 -16.32
C SER A 18 8.62 13.33 -14.88
N ASN A 19 8.61 12.06 -14.48
CA ASN A 19 8.30 11.67 -13.11
C ASN A 19 9.28 12.30 -12.10
N LEU A 20 10.58 12.33 -12.41
CA LEU A 20 11.58 12.96 -11.56
C LEU A 20 11.35 14.48 -11.44
N LEU A 21 11.14 15.16 -12.58
CA LEU A 21 10.91 16.61 -12.60
C LEU A 21 9.65 16.99 -11.82
N ASP A 22 8.56 16.28 -12.07
CA ASP A 22 7.28 16.49 -11.37
C ASP A 22 7.41 16.25 -9.86
N SER A 23 8.18 15.24 -9.48
CA SER A 23 8.46 14.95 -8.06
C SER A 23 9.22 16.08 -7.38
N LEU A 24 10.23 16.64 -8.05
CA LEU A 24 10.99 17.77 -7.51
C LEU A 24 10.13 19.03 -7.42
N ARG A 25 9.30 19.30 -8.44
CA ARG A 25 8.35 20.42 -8.43
C ARG A 25 7.36 20.31 -7.29
N PHE A 26 6.76 19.13 -7.12
CA PHE A 26 5.83 18.92 -6.02
C PHE A 26 6.53 19.01 -4.67
N ALA A 27 7.70 18.38 -4.49
CA ALA A 27 8.42 18.38 -3.22
C ALA A 27 8.86 19.78 -2.77
N SER A 28 9.09 20.70 -3.72
CA SER A 28 9.44 22.10 -3.43
C SER A 28 8.24 23.02 -3.21
N HIS A 29 7.02 22.51 -3.35
CA HIS A 29 5.81 23.32 -3.19
C HIS A 29 5.42 23.45 -1.71
N ASP A 30 5.00 24.63 -1.26
CA ASP A 30 4.65 24.91 0.15
C ASP A 30 3.50 24.03 0.70
N ARG A 31 2.66 23.51 -0.18
CA ARG A 31 1.57 22.59 0.19
C ARG A 31 1.98 21.11 0.16
N ALA A 32 3.24 20.80 -0.15
CA ALA A 32 3.72 19.43 -0.14
C ALA A 32 4.00 18.98 1.30
N HIS A 33 3.21 18.05 1.79
CA HIS A 33 3.39 17.47 3.13
C HIS A 33 3.07 15.96 3.13
N GLY A 34 3.42 15.28 4.22
CA GLY A 34 3.21 13.85 4.36
C GLY A 34 4.01 13.01 3.36
N ILE A 35 3.54 11.80 3.12
CA ILE A 35 4.15 10.86 2.17
C ILE A 35 3.29 10.78 0.92
N SER A 36 3.87 11.15 -0.22
CA SER A 36 3.18 11.14 -1.51
C SER A 36 3.98 10.36 -2.55
N ILE A 37 3.26 9.69 -3.45
CA ILE A 37 3.81 9.12 -4.68
C ILE A 37 3.48 10.08 -5.81
N VAL A 38 4.52 10.49 -6.56
CA VAL A 38 4.37 11.29 -7.78
C VAL A 38 4.74 10.43 -8.98
N PHE A 39 3.76 10.17 -9.85
CA PHE A 39 3.94 9.27 -10.98
C PHE A 39 2.91 9.55 -12.09
N GLY A 40 3.36 9.67 -13.33
CA GLY A 40 2.49 9.91 -14.49
C GLY A 40 1.68 11.20 -14.38
N GLY A 41 2.26 12.26 -13.83
CA GLY A 41 1.60 13.56 -13.61
C GLY A 41 0.60 13.57 -12.45
N LYS A 42 0.49 12.50 -11.66
CA LYS A 42 -0.40 12.41 -10.50
C LYS A 42 0.38 12.50 -9.20
N VAL A 43 -0.22 13.10 -8.20
CA VAL A 43 0.24 13.11 -6.81
C VAL A 43 -0.76 12.33 -5.98
N ILE A 44 -0.34 11.20 -5.44
CA ILE A 44 -1.19 10.24 -4.73
C ILE A 44 -0.71 10.12 -3.29
N ALA A 45 -1.64 10.06 -2.32
CA ALA A 45 -1.28 9.78 -0.94
C ALA A 45 -0.58 8.41 -0.84
N GLY A 46 0.58 8.35 -0.19
CA GLY A 46 1.42 7.15 -0.15
C GLY A 46 0.71 5.93 0.43
N THR A 47 -0.22 6.13 1.38
CA THR A 47 -1.04 5.09 1.99
C THR A 47 -2.23 4.63 1.12
N ARG A 48 -2.49 5.33 0.00
CA ARG A 48 -3.62 5.05 -0.92
C ARG A 48 -3.18 4.60 -2.30
N ALA A 49 -1.87 4.64 -2.57
CA ALA A 49 -1.34 4.33 -3.87
C ALA A 49 -1.25 2.82 -4.11
N LYS A 50 -1.78 2.38 -5.23
CA LYS A 50 -1.67 1.01 -5.73
C LYS A 50 -1.13 1.01 -7.15
N LYS A 51 -0.16 0.14 -7.43
CA LYS A 51 0.30 -0.09 -8.80
C LYS A 51 -0.66 -1.04 -9.49
N GLU A 52 -1.41 -0.52 -10.47
CA GLU A 52 -2.43 -1.30 -11.18
C GLU A 52 -1.95 -1.79 -12.56
N PHE A 53 -0.99 -1.08 -13.16
CA PHE A 53 -0.50 -1.44 -14.49
C PHE A 53 0.99 -1.71 -14.49
N SER A 54 1.39 -2.81 -15.12
CA SER A 54 2.79 -3.24 -15.20
C SER A 54 3.57 -2.59 -16.35
N LYS A 55 2.90 -2.03 -17.36
CA LYS A 55 3.52 -1.51 -18.58
C LYS A 55 3.14 -0.05 -18.90
N SER A 56 1.97 0.39 -18.49
CA SER A 56 1.48 1.75 -18.74
C SER A 56 2.26 2.77 -17.93
N TYR A 57 2.52 3.95 -18.51
CA TYR A 57 3.12 5.07 -17.79
C TYR A 57 2.18 5.64 -16.70
N ASN A 58 0.87 5.48 -16.85
CA ASN A 58 -0.10 5.76 -15.79
C ASN A 58 -0.29 4.50 -14.92
N ALA A 59 0.76 4.12 -14.19
CA ALA A 59 0.85 2.82 -13.54
C ALA A 59 0.19 2.78 -12.15
N PHE A 60 0.03 3.92 -11.48
CA PHE A 60 -0.50 4.00 -10.12
C PHE A 60 -1.86 4.68 -10.09
N SER A 61 -2.72 4.23 -9.20
CA SER A 61 -4.02 4.83 -8.89
C SER A 61 -4.16 5.06 -7.40
N SER A 62 -4.95 6.08 -7.04
CA SER A 62 -5.39 6.30 -5.67
C SER A 62 -6.63 5.44 -5.39
N ILE A 63 -6.58 4.61 -4.36
CA ILE A 63 -7.65 3.69 -4.02
C ILE A 63 -8.48 4.25 -2.88
N ASN A 64 -9.79 4.35 -3.11
CA ASN A 64 -10.80 4.88 -2.17
C ASN A 64 -10.44 6.27 -1.60
N TYR A 65 -9.70 7.06 -2.37
CA TYR A 65 -9.27 8.41 -2.02
C TYR A 65 -8.95 9.19 -3.29
N PRO A 66 -9.26 10.48 -3.39
CA PRO A 66 -8.89 11.27 -4.56
C PRO A 66 -7.37 11.42 -4.70
N ASP A 67 -6.89 11.70 -5.90
CA ASP A 67 -5.54 12.20 -6.07
C ASP A 67 -5.36 13.50 -5.26
N ILE A 68 -4.20 13.71 -4.64
CA ILE A 68 -3.92 14.95 -3.89
C ILE A 68 -3.85 16.12 -4.88
N ALA A 69 -3.14 15.91 -5.98
CA ALA A 69 -2.97 16.91 -7.03
C ALA A 69 -2.69 16.23 -8.38
N VAL A 70 -2.81 16.99 -9.43
CA VAL A 70 -2.35 16.65 -10.77
C VAL A 70 -1.35 17.71 -11.24
N ILE A 71 -0.29 17.26 -11.88
CA ILE A 71 0.76 18.11 -12.46
C ILE A 71 0.58 18.10 -13.98
N HIS A 72 0.37 19.27 -14.52
CA HIS A 72 0.21 19.48 -15.95
C HIS A 72 1.18 20.60 -16.37
N ASP A 73 2.16 20.26 -17.20
CA ASP A 73 3.23 21.15 -17.62
C ASP A 73 3.99 21.74 -16.42
N ASP A 74 3.80 23.02 -16.14
CA ASP A 74 4.42 23.74 -15.01
C ASP A 74 3.46 24.01 -13.84
N ARG A 75 2.22 23.50 -13.91
CA ARG A 75 1.17 23.79 -12.93
C ARG A 75 0.83 22.57 -12.09
N ILE A 76 0.67 22.81 -10.80
CA ILE A 76 0.14 21.80 -9.85
C ILE A 76 -1.28 22.23 -9.49
N VAL A 77 -2.25 21.38 -9.83
CA VAL A 77 -3.65 21.58 -9.49
C VAL A 77 -3.99 20.65 -8.33
N PHE A 78 -4.22 21.21 -7.16
CA PHE A 78 -4.59 20.45 -5.96
C PHE A 78 -6.09 20.19 -5.94
N TYR A 79 -6.46 18.94 -5.67
CA TYR A 79 -7.85 18.52 -5.46
C TYR A 79 -8.21 18.48 -3.98
N ILE A 80 -7.22 18.33 -3.11
CA ILE A 80 -7.39 18.30 -1.67
C ILE A 80 -6.68 19.51 -1.08
N ASP A 81 -7.39 20.28 -0.27
CA ASP A 81 -6.84 21.39 0.50
C ASP A 81 -6.61 20.89 1.94
N ASP A 82 -5.61 20.04 2.09
CA ASP A 82 -5.21 19.57 3.42
C ASP A 82 -4.32 20.64 4.06
N LYS A 83 -4.88 21.32 5.03
CA LYS A 83 -4.21 22.43 5.76
C LYS A 83 -3.54 21.97 7.05
N GLU A 84 -3.74 20.72 7.46
CA GLU A 84 -3.17 20.22 8.69
C GLU A 84 -1.68 19.87 8.52
N GLN A 85 -0.84 20.83 8.76
CA GLN A 85 0.58 20.54 9.00
C GLN A 85 0.70 19.86 10.36
N SER A 86 1.28 18.68 10.37
CA SER A 86 1.58 18.00 11.63
C SER A 86 2.54 18.84 12.47
N THR A 87 2.14 19.17 13.69
CA THR A 87 3.00 19.83 14.69
C THR A 87 3.94 18.86 15.40
N LYS A 88 3.86 17.57 15.07
CA LYS A 88 4.72 16.54 15.66
C LYS A 88 6.14 16.67 15.17
N LEU A 89 7.09 16.51 16.07
CA LEU A 89 8.51 16.45 15.72
C LEU A 89 8.78 15.24 14.83
N LEU A 90 9.66 15.41 13.86
CA LEU A 90 10.09 14.33 12.98
C LEU A 90 10.78 13.24 13.80
N GLN A 91 10.30 12.01 13.67
CA GLN A 91 10.88 10.82 14.31
C GLN A 91 11.42 9.90 13.23
N PHE A 92 12.63 9.39 13.45
CA PHE A 92 13.27 8.42 12.58
C PHE A 92 13.23 7.04 13.22
N TYR A 93 12.68 6.06 12.50
CA TYR A 93 12.71 4.65 12.90
C TYR A 93 13.76 3.95 12.05
N HIS A 94 14.81 3.43 12.70
CA HIS A 94 15.96 2.83 12.01
C HIS A 94 15.88 1.31 11.92
N ALA A 95 14.85 0.71 12.54
CA ALA A 95 14.62 -0.73 12.51
C ALA A 95 13.16 -1.00 12.13
N MET A 96 12.96 -2.10 11.42
CA MET A 96 11.65 -2.64 11.08
C MET A 96 11.68 -4.14 11.39
N ASP A 97 10.62 -4.64 12.02
CA ASP A 97 10.45 -6.08 12.17
C ASP A 97 9.94 -6.65 10.86
N ASP A 98 10.71 -7.53 10.25
CA ASP A 98 10.41 -8.19 8.97
C ASP A 98 9.75 -9.57 9.14
N ARG A 99 9.53 -10.01 10.38
CA ARG A 99 8.87 -11.28 10.70
C ARG A 99 7.34 -11.18 10.58
N ILE A 100 6.87 -10.55 9.51
CA ILE A 100 5.47 -10.40 9.14
C ILE A 100 5.21 -11.18 7.86
N PHE A 101 4.20 -12.04 7.85
CA PHE A 101 3.80 -12.79 6.68
C PHE A 101 2.46 -12.29 6.13
N LEU A 102 2.39 -12.09 4.83
CA LEU A 102 1.15 -11.78 4.13
C LEU A 102 0.62 -13.06 3.47
N LEU A 103 -0.54 -13.51 3.89
CA LEU A 103 -1.23 -14.65 3.33
C LEU A 103 -2.49 -14.22 2.58
N LYS A 104 -2.43 -14.35 1.27
CA LYS A 104 -3.61 -14.21 0.42
C LYS A 104 -4.40 -15.51 0.44
N LEU A 105 -5.64 -15.44 0.93
CA LEU A 105 -6.51 -16.60 0.97
C LEU A 105 -7.01 -16.99 -0.43
N ILE A 106 -6.99 -18.27 -0.72
CA ILE A 106 -7.58 -18.85 -1.92
C ILE A 106 -8.62 -19.90 -1.50
N PRO A 107 -9.63 -20.19 -2.33
CA PRO A 107 -10.52 -21.30 -2.06
C PRO A 107 -9.74 -22.60 -1.82
N SER A 108 -10.14 -23.38 -0.84
CA SER A 108 -9.51 -24.67 -0.47
C SER A 108 -8.10 -24.56 0.14
N ILE A 109 -7.63 -23.39 0.54
CA ILE A 109 -6.38 -23.29 1.29
C ILE A 109 -6.50 -24.00 2.64
N ASN A 110 -5.50 -24.81 2.98
CA ASN A 110 -5.49 -25.53 4.25
C ASN A 110 -5.00 -24.62 5.39
N PRO A 111 -5.77 -24.40 6.47
CA PRO A 111 -5.36 -23.55 7.60
C PRO A 111 -4.13 -24.06 8.34
N LEU A 112 -3.71 -25.30 8.17
CA LEU A 112 -2.44 -25.82 8.72
C LEU A 112 -1.21 -25.05 8.20
N VAL A 113 -1.34 -24.28 7.12
CA VAL A 113 -0.28 -23.34 6.69
C VAL A 113 0.08 -22.38 7.81
N LEU A 114 -0.87 -21.95 8.64
CA LEU A 114 -0.63 -21.04 9.77
C LEU A 114 0.20 -21.68 10.88
N GLU A 115 0.11 -22.99 11.10
CA GLU A 115 0.99 -23.71 12.05
C GLU A 115 2.44 -23.68 11.57
N ASN A 116 2.67 -23.94 10.28
CA ASN A 116 4.01 -23.94 9.70
C ASN A 116 4.68 -22.56 9.72
N LEU A 117 3.87 -21.49 9.69
CA LEU A 117 4.37 -20.11 9.73
C LEU A 117 4.64 -19.62 11.17
N ALA A 118 4.01 -20.23 12.17
CA ALA A 118 4.01 -19.74 13.53
C ALA A 118 5.41 -19.67 14.17
N ASP A 119 6.34 -20.55 13.82
CA ASP A 119 7.70 -20.52 14.37
C ASP A 119 8.60 -19.45 13.74
N SER A 120 8.27 -19.02 12.52
CA SER A 120 9.12 -18.11 11.74
C SER A 120 8.64 -16.66 11.75
N TYR A 121 7.36 -16.42 12.05
CA TYR A 121 6.74 -15.10 11.94
C TYR A 121 6.02 -14.71 13.23
N ASP A 122 6.03 -13.42 13.56
CA ASP A 122 5.35 -12.86 14.73
C ASP A 122 4.09 -12.07 14.35
N GLY A 123 3.94 -11.77 13.08
CA GLY A 123 2.76 -11.10 12.54
C GLY A 123 2.21 -11.75 11.29
N LEU A 124 0.91 -11.69 11.12
CA LEU A 124 0.18 -12.24 10.00
C LEU A 124 -0.78 -11.18 9.44
N ILE A 125 -0.71 -10.94 8.15
CA ILE A 125 -1.70 -10.18 7.41
C ILE A 125 -2.47 -11.18 6.55
N LEU A 126 -3.79 -11.30 6.79
CA LEU A 126 -4.68 -12.15 6.01
C LEU A 126 -5.42 -11.29 4.98
N GLU A 127 -5.16 -11.53 3.69
CA GLU A 127 -6.03 -11.01 2.62
C GLU A 127 -7.22 -11.94 2.44
N SER A 128 -8.35 -11.57 3.05
CA SER A 128 -9.59 -12.33 3.11
C SER A 128 -10.50 -12.11 1.90
N PHE A 129 -11.58 -12.89 1.80
CA PHE A 129 -12.59 -12.73 0.76
C PHE A 129 -13.59 -11.63 1.09
N GLY A 130 -14.04 -10.89 0.08
CA GLY A 130 -15.10 -9.88 0.21
C GLY A 130 -14.86 -8.94 1.38
N VAL A 131 -15.82 -8.81 2.26
CA VAL A 131 -15.78 -7.92 3.43
C VAL A 131 -15.05 -8.51 4.65
N GLY A 132 -14.41 -9.65 4.53
CA GLY A 132 -13.67 -10.30 5.64
C GLY A 132 -13.93 -11.80 5.75
N GLY A 133 -14.48 -12.45 4.70
CA GLY A 133 -14.78 -13.88 4.72
C GLY A 133 -13.53 -14.76 4.82
N LEU A 134 -13.61 -15.79 5.64
CA LEU A 134 -12.60 -16.86 5.76
C LEU A 134 -13.12 -18.14 5.10
N PRO A 135 -12.22 -19.01 4.58
CA PRO A 135 -12.65 -20.32 4.12
C PRO A 135 -13.17 -21.16 5.28
N ASP A 136 -14.32 -21.79 5.10
CA ASP A 136 -14.90 -22.75 6.02
C ASP A 136 -15.08 -24.07 5.31
N TYR A 137 -14.18 -25.03 5.54
CA TYR A 137 -14.17 -26.33 4.88
C TYR A 137 -14.06 -27.45 5.92
N GLY A 138 -15.18 -27.81 6.52
CA GLY A 138 -15.28 -29.00 7.37
C GLY A 138 -14.38 -28.96 8.61
N ASN A 139 -13.41 -29.86 8.72
CA ASN A 139 -12.56 -30.00 9.91
C ASN A 139 -11.41 -28.99 10.00
N HIS A 140 -11.32 -28.02 9.11
CA HIS A 140 -10.24 -27.04 9.07
C HIS A 140 -10.78 -25.64 9.39
N ASP A 141 -10.50 -25.18 10.60
CA ASP A 141 -11.01 -23.94 11.15
C ASP A 141 -9.90 -22.85 11.16
N PHE A 142 -10.02 -21.88 10.24
CA PHE A 142 -9.15 -20.70 10.23
C PHE A 142 -9.30 -19.86 11.50
N ALA A 143 -10.50 -19.78 12.07
CA ALA A 143 -10.73 -19.00 13.28
C ALA A 143 -9.96 -19.59 14.47
N ALA A 144 -9.98 -20.90 14.65
CA ALA A 144 -9.20 -21.57 15.68
C ALA A 144 -7.69 -21.37 15.52
N MET A 145 -7.20 -21.36 14.29
CA MET A 145 -5.78 -21.07 14.02
C MET A 145 -5.41 -19.61 14.31
N ILE A 146 -6.28 -18.67 13.99
CA ILE A 146 -6.09 -17.24 14.32
C ILE A 146 -6.09 -17.06 15.84
N GLU A 147 -7.02 -17.70 16.56
CA GLU A 147 -7.07 -17.68 18.02
C GLU A 147 -5.79 -18.23 18.65
N LYS A 148 -5.24 -19.31 18.11
CA LYS A 148 -3.96 -19.88 18.54
C LYS A 148 -2.80 -18.89 18.37
N TRP A 149 -2.76 -18.17 17.24
CA TRP A 149 -1.75 -17.13 16.99
C TRP A 149 -1.88 -15.97 17.97
N THR A 150 -3.07 -15.42 18.14
CA THR A 150 -3.31 -14.29 19.04
C THR A 150 -3.10 -14.65 20.50
N SER A 151 -3.48 -15.87 20.92
CA SER A 151 -3.23 -16.38 22.27
C SER A 151 -1.73 -16.58 22.57
N ALA A 152 -0.91 -16.81 21.52
CA ALA A 152 0.54 -16.84 21.62
C ALA A 152 1.18 -15.45 21.60
N GLY A 153 0.40 -14.37 21.63
CA GLY A 153 0.86 -12.98 21.62
C GLY A 153 1.30 -12.47 20.25
N LYS A 154 0.96 -13.19 19.16
CA LYS A 154 1.29 -12.78 17.80
C LYS A 154 0.23 -11.86 17.21
N LEU A 155 0.64 -10.95 16.35
CA LEU A 155 -0.26 -9.99 15.71
C LEU A 155 -0.94 -10.62 14.49
N VAL A 156 -2.27 -10.54 14.44
CA VAL A 156 -3.04 -10.91 13.25
C VAL A 156 -3.89 -9.73 12.80
N THR A 157 -3.74 -9.36 11.54
CA THR A 157 -4.51 -8.30 10.89
C THR A 157 -5.23 -8.87 9.68
N MET A 158 -6.49 -8.50 9.50
CA MET A 158 -7.26 -8.86 8.33
C MET A 158 -7.37 -7.67 7.37
N SER A 159 -7.27 -7.96 6.09
CA SER A 159 -7.51 -7.05 4.99
C SER A 159 -8.35 -7.76 3.94
N THR A 160 -8.90 -7.04 2.98
CA THR A 160 -9.62 -7.64 1.87
C THR A 160 -8.78 -7.72 0.60
N GLN A 161 -9.05 -8.73 -0.24
CA GLN A 161 -8.52 -8.83 -1.60
C GLN A 161 -9.21 -7.88 -2.57
N VAL A 162 -10.36 -7.34 -2.17
CA VAL A 162 -11.15 -6.42 -2.99
C VAL A 162 -10.49 -5.05 -2.99
N THR A 163 -10.27 -4.50 -4.18
CA THR A 163 -9.53 -3.23 -4.34
C THR A 163 -10.33 -2.03 -3.85
N HIS A 164 -11.65 -2.06 -4.02
CA HIS A 164 -12.53 -0.95 -3.68
C HIS A 164 -13.46 -1.31 -2.52
N GLU A 165 -13.96 -0.29 -1.81
CA GLU A 165 -14.88 -0.34 -0.68
C GLU A 165 -14.24 -0.74 0.66
N GLY A 166 -13.32 -1.67 0.70
CA GLY A 166 -12.64 -2.09 1.93
C GLY A 166 -13.31 -3.29 2.63
N SER A 167 -12.88 -3.55 3.85
CA SER A 167 -13.47 -4.55 4.76
C SER A 167 -14.09 -3.84 5.96
N ASP A 168 -15.22 -4.32 6.42
CA ASP A 168 -15.90 -3.85 7.65
C ASP A 168 -15.22 -4.38 8.91
#